data_d9fbc4da9c653725f40109ec0fc97eee
#
_entry.id   d9fbc4da9c653725f40109ec0fc97eee
#
_cell.length_a   1.000
_cell.length_b   1.000
_cell.length_c   1.000
_cell.angle_alpha   90.00
_cell.angle_beta   90.00
_cell.angle_gamma   90.00
#
_symmetry.space_group_name_H-M   'P 1'
#
loop_
_entity.id
_entity.type
_entity.pdbx_description
1 polymer ?
#
loop_
_entity_poly.entity_id
_entity_poly.type
_entity_poly.pdbx_seq_one_letter_code
_entity_poly.pdbx_strand_id
1 'polypeptide(L)'
;MKLRTRVKIAITSSVVLLCAGFALYSFFRLSAAEGKKDFNLYELVPPSASAVFVTDDILEFVAEVDDLACSKNQQYLHVSKLFSYLKQYLYTLQEEAPHGLSRQMNQMLISFHEPDNIHNQVLYCRLGEGDRQLIDRFVQKYVSSLYPPKTFKYKGEDITIYPMADGDFLACYLTSDFMALSYQKKLIETVIDAHKNGKSLADDPTFAEAAAPKKSPAVATVYAHLEGMMGWTEFDMKLRDDFIYFTGVCHETDTCFTFMNVLRQQESVEGFPGEALPSTAFYFTKQGVTDWASLLSYGDMQETGVRTSDVRNRNRELSHYLMENAGQELVACLFQREDTLQEAAAVLSLSVSDVTEAERMLRSLINTVSAEERGKAPLITFCYTANKAYPVYRLPQTTLFTQLTGFAEPTSHTYATFYEGRLLLAPDENSLSRYIRQLDKGEVLNGAIAYRTGMDNLSDSYHFMLMADFDHLFHQAAKQIHFVPDFFLRNSEFFRNFILFAQFTCADGVIYPNIVLRYKSE
;
A
#
# COMPACT_ATOMS: atom_id res chain seq x y z
N MET A 1 52.86 66.03 -0.21
CA MET A 1 52.63 64.60 0.13
C MET A 1 51.25 64.28 0.76
N LYS A 2 50.71 65.15 1.58
CA LYS A 2 49.44 64.95 2.34
C LYS A 2 48.18 64.88 1.45
N LEU A 3 48.11 65.56 0.29
CA LEU A 3 46.91 65.59 -0.58
C LEU A 3 46.73 64.30 -1.36
N ARG A 4 47.80 63.70 -1.90
CA ARG A 4 47.75 62.40 -2.63
C ARG A 4 47.34 61.27 -1.73
N THR A 5 47.70 61.28 -0.45
CA THR A 5 47.32 60.25 0.51
C THR A 5 45.81 60.33 0.86
N ARG A 6 45.30 61.57 1.04
CA ARG A 6 43.86 61.80 1.29
C ARG A 6 42.99 61.38 0.10
N VAL A 7 43.41 61.63 -1.12
CA VAL A 7 42.71 61.20 -2.35
C VAL A 7 42.73 59.63 -2.50
N LYS A 8 43.87 59.01 -2.20
CA LYS A 8 43.93 57.53 -2.21
C LYS A 8 42.99 56.89 -1.18
N ILE A 9 42.98 57.44 0.05
CA ILE A 9 42.09 56.98 1.12
C ILE A 9 40.61 57.18 0.71
N ALA A 10 40.23 58.29 0.12
CA ALA A 10 38.88 58.57 -0.32
C ALA A 10 38.45 57.61 -1.42
N ILE A 11 39.29 57.32 -2.42
CA ILE A 11 39.00 56.35 -3.49
C ILE A 11 38.86 54.94 -2.92
N THR A 12 39.80 54.52 -2.04
CA THR A 12 39.73 53.17 -1.43
C THR A 12 38.46 53.01 -0.57
N SER A 13 38.12 54.04 0.23
CA SER A 13 36.88 53.99 1.02
C SER A 13 35.61 53.96 0.16
N SER A 14 35.58 54.68 -0.97
CA SER A 14 34.46 54.65 -1.91
C SER A 14 34.32 53.30 -2.58
N VAL A 15 35.41 52.63 -2.97
CA VAL A 15 35.40 51.29 -3.55
C VAL A 15 34.93 50.26 -2.52
N VAL A 16 35.41 50.33 -1.27
CA VAL A 16 34.98 49.43 -0.18
C VAL A 16 33.49 49.60 0.11
N LEU A 17 33.00 50.87 0.16
CA LEU A 17 31.58 51.15 0.37
C LEU A 17 30.71 50.63 -0.79
N LEU A 18 31.17 50.77 -2.05
CA LEU A 18 30.47 50.19 -3.23
C LEU A 18 30.45 48.66 -3.18
N CYS A 19 31.56 48.01 -2.86
CA CYS A 19 31.62 46.55 -2.71
C CYS A 19 30.73 46.06 -1.55
N ALA A 20 30.74 46.75 -0.40
CA ALA A 20 29.87 46.46 0.73
C ALA A 20 28.37 46.67 0.38
N GLY A 21 28.05 47.75 -0.33
CA GLY A 21 26.70 48.02 -0.82
C GLY A 21 26.21 46.94 -1.81
N PHE A 22 27.07 46.52 -2.72
CA PHE A 22 26.76 45.44 -3.65
C PHE A 22 26.61 44.07 -2.96
N ALA A 23 27.48 43.79 -2.00
CA ALA A 23 27.37 42.58 -1.19
C ALA A 23 26.08 42.55 -0.35
N LEU A 24 25.73 43.67 0.29
CA LEU A 24 24.47 43.82 1.03
C LEU A 24 23.25 43.70 0.09
N TYR A 25 23.27 44.36 -1.06
CA TYR A 25 22.21 44.24 -2.07
C TYR A 25 22.05 42.80 -2.56
N SER A 26 23.17 42.14 -2.87
CA SER A 26 23.16 40.73 -3.29
C SER A 26 22.67 39.79 -2.18
N PHE A 27 23.08 40.05 -0.92
CA PHE A 27 22.60 39.31 0.25
C PHE A 27 21.11 39.51 0.48
N PHE A 28 20.62 40.76 0.43
CA PHE A 28 19.18 41.04 0.58
C PHE A 28 18.37 40.46 -0.60
N ARG A 29 18.90 40.46 -1.82
CA ARG A 29 18.26 39.85 -2.98
C ARG A 29 18.21 38.33 -2.89
N LEU A 30 19.30 37.70 -2.44
CA LEU A 30 19.36 36.27 -2.16
C LEU A 30 18.46 35.89 -0.97
N SER A 31 18.51 36.65 0.14
CA SER A 31 17.64 36.45 1.29
C SER A 31 16.17 36.72 0.98
N ALA A 32 15.85 37.64 0.07
CA ALA A 32 14.48 37.87 -0.38
C ALA A 32 14.01 36.77 -1.34
N ALA A 33 14.92 36.16 -2.11
CA ALA A 33 14.65 34.98 -2.91
C ALA A 33 14.50 33.69 -2.05
N GLU A 34 15.31 33.59 -0.97
CA GLU A 34 15.16 32.55 0.07
C GLU A 34 14.00 32.83 1.02
N GLY A 35 13.62 34.08 1.23
CA GLY A 35 12.55 34.51 2.13
C GLY A 35 11.15 34.53 1.54
N LYS A 36 10.94 34.15 0.27
CA LYS A 36 9.67 33.61 -0.15
C LYS A 36 9.50 32.28 0.59
N LYS A 37 8.67 32.29 1.66
CA LYS A 37 8.26 31.09 2.36
C LYS A 37 7.97 30.02 1.31
N ASP A 38 8.68 28.88 1.42
CA ASP A 38 8.36 27.71 0.60
C ASP A 38 6.88 27.44 0.78
N PHE A 39 6.10 27.67 -0.27
CA PHE A 39 4.65 27.47 -0.23
C PHE A 39 4.37 26.00 0.10
N ASN A 40 3.57 25.75 1.13
CA ASN A 40 3.24 24.38 1.55
C ASN A 40 2.19 23.79 0.59
N LEU A 41 2.60 22.90 -0.30
CA LEU A 41 1.70 22.27 -1.28
C LEU A 41 0.56 21.47 -0.63
N TYR A 42 0.72 20.98 0.59
CA TYR A 42 -0.35 20.24 1.30
C TYR A 42 -1.56 21.15 1.63
N GLU A 43 -1.37 22.46 1.72
CA GLU A 43 -2.46 23.42 1.90
C GLU A 43 -3.37 23.55 0.67
N LEU A 44 -2.95 23.00 -0.48
CA LEU A 44 -3.74 22.94 -1.70
C LEU A 44 -4.52 21.63 -1.85
N VAL A 45 -4.11 20.57 -1.13
CA VAL A 45 -4.69 19.24 -1.29
C VAL A 45 -6.06 19.20 -0.62
N PRO A 46 -7.14 18.90 -1.37
CA PRO A 46 -8.46 18.74 -0.79
C PRO A 46 -8.50 17.60 0.25
N PRO A 47 -9.29 17.71 1.33
CA PRO A 47 -9.40 16.67 2.36
C PRO A 47 -9.95 15.33 1.86
N SER A 48 -10.50 15.30 0.63
CA SER A 48 -10.99 14.07 -0.01
C SER A 48 -9.87 13.21 -0.62
N ALA A 49 -8.60 13.59 -0.48
CA ALA A 49 -7.49 12.78 -0.94
C ALA A 49 -7.40 11.48 -0.12
N SER A 50 -7.23 10.35 -0.80
CA SER A 50 -7.01 9.02 -0.18
C SER A 50 -5.52 8.65 -0.13
N ALA A 51 -4.71 9.23 -1.01
CA ALA A 51 -3.27 9.08 -1.00
C ALA A 51 -2.58 10.33 -1.58
N VAL A 52 -1.33 10.53 -1.18
CA VAL A 52 -0.47 11.62 -1.64
C VAL A 52 0.92 11.07 -1.92
N PHE A 53 1.39 11.23 -3.14
CA PHE A 53 2.76 10.95 -3.55
C PHE A 53 3.56 12.26 -3.56
N VAL A 54 4.78 12.24 -3.04
CA VAL A 54 5.67 13.40 -2.99
C VAL A 54 7.08 13.00 -3.39
N THR A 55 7.72 13.81 -4.22
CA THR A 55 9.15 13.72 -4.49
C THR A 55 9.80 15.11 -4.45
N ASP A 56 11.00 15.17 -3.91
CA ASP A 56 11.80 16.39 -3.88
C ASP A 56 12.64 16.56 -5.15
N ASP A 57 12.81 15.49 -5.94
CA ASP A 57 13.50 15.49 -7.24
C ASP A 57 12.79 14.60 -8.25
N ILE A 58 11.89 15.21 -9.04
CA ILE A 58 11.12 14.47 -10.06
C ILE A 58 11.99 13.92 -11.18
N LEU A 59 13.12 14.58 -11.49
CA LEU A 59 14.05 14.12 -12.54
C LEU A 59 14.76 12.84 -12.09
N GLU A 60 15.25 12.82 -10.85
CA GLU A 60 15.87 11.63 -10.25
C GLU A 60 14.85 10.50 -10.15
N PHE A 61 13.65 10.78 -9.66
CA PHE A 61 12.57 9.79 -9.57
C PHE A 61 12.22 9.17 -10.93
N VAL A 62 12.07 9.99 -11.99
CA VAL A 62 11.77 9.49 -13.34
C VAL A 62 12.92 8.65 -13.87
N ALA A 63 14.16 9.02 -13.62
CA ALA A 63 15.34 8.24 -14.04
C ALA A 63 15.37 6.87 -13.34
N GLU A 64 15.13 6.81 -12.02
CA GLU A 64 15.05 5.54 -11.29
C GLU A 64 13.88 4.66 -11.76
N VAL A 65 12.71 5.26 -12.05
CA VAL A 65 11.58 4.52 -12.64
C VAL A 65 11.92 3.95 -14.00
N ASP A 66 12.70 4.67 -14.84
CA ASP A 66 13.12 4.18 -16.16
C ASP A 66 14.07 2.99 -16.09
N ASP A 67 14.86 2.89 -15.03
CA ASP A 67 15.79 1.78 -14.80
C ASP A 67 15.09 0.51 -14.34
N LEU A 68 13.84 0.59 -13.85
CA LEU A 68 13.08 -0.58 -13.43
C LEU A 68 12.79 -1.54 -14.59
N ALA A 69 12.87 -2.84 -14.32
CA ALA A 69 12.54 -3.87 -15.32
C ALA A 69 11.09 -3.77 -15.82
N CYS A 70 10.13 -3.44 -14.96
CA CYS A 70 8.73 -3.24 -15.34
C CYS A 70 8.54 -2.05 -16.29
N SER A 71 9.42 -1.05 -16.26
CA SER A 71 9.36 0.13 -17.12
C SER A 71 9.72 -0.18 -18.57
N LYS A 72 10.58 -1.17 -18.83
CA LYS A 72 10.95 -1.61 -20.18
C LYS A 72 9.74 -2.06 -20.99
N ASN A 73 8.70 -2.56 -20.33
CA ASN A 73 7.45 -3.00 -20.95
C ASN A 73 6.35 -1.91 -20.93
N GLN A 74 6.67 -0.69 -20.49
CA GLN A 74 5.75 0.46 -20.39
C GLN A 74 4.50 0.22 -19.55
N GLN A 75 4.49 -0.79 -18.71
CA GLN A 75 3.28 -1.21 -17.93
C GLN A 75 2.91 -0.23 -16.81
N TYR A 76 3.88 0.52 -16.27
CA TYR A 76 3.62 1.55 -15.26
C TYR A 76 2.73 2.70 -15.74
N LEU A 77 2.54 2.85 -17.06
CA LEU A 77 1.68 3.88 -17.64
C LEU A 77 0.20 3.73 -17.26
N HIS A 78 -0.20 2.54 -16.82
CA HIS A 78 -1.58 2.26 -16.44
C HIS A 78 -1.97 2.77 -15.05
N VAL A 79 -0.98 3.05 -14.19
CA VAL A 79 -1.25 3.47 -12.79
C VAL A 79 -1.56 4.95 -12.66
N SER A 80 -0.93 5.81 -13.48
CA SER A 80 -1.17 7.26 -13.49
C SER A 80 -0.98 7.85 -14.87
N LYS A 81 -2.08 8.25 -15.49
CA LYS A 81 -2.05 8.95 -16.78
C LYS A 81 -1.36 10.31 -16.67
N LEU A 82 -1.55 11.02 -15.56
CA LEU A 82 -0.87 12.28 -15.28
C LEU A 82 0.65 12.12 -15.22
N PHE A 83 1.14 11.10 -14.51
CA PHE A 83 2.56 10.80 -14.42
C PHE A 83 3.16 10.43 -15.79
N SER A 84 2.46 9.62 -16.56
CA SER A 84 2.88 9.24 -17.91
C SER A 84 3.03 10.44 -18.81
N TYR A 85 2.06 11.36 -18.73
CA TYR A 85 2.07 12.59 -19.48
C TYR A 85 3.20 13.53 -19.03
N LEU A 86 3.36 13.67 -17.72
CA LEU A 86 4.47 14.43 -17.14
C LEU A 86 5.82 13.90 -17.62
N LYS A 87 6.04 12.58 -17.55
CA LYS A 87 7.27 11.95 -17.99
C LYS A 87 7.58 12.24 -19.46
N GLN A 88 6.57 12.15 -20.34
CA GLN A 88 6.74 12.42 -21.78
C GLN A 88 7.30 13.82 -22.05
N TYR A 89 6.87 14.82 -21.28
CA TYR A 89 7.23 16.21 -21.51
C TYR A 89 8.32 16.75 -20.59
N LEU A 90 8.66 16.05 -19.51
CA LEU A 90 9.62 16.51 -18.52
C LEU A 90 11.00 16.75 -19.11
N TYR A 91 11.52 15.81 -19.90
CA TYR A 91 12.81 15.94 -20.57
C TYR A 91 12.81 17.08 -21.59
N THR A 92 11.73 17.22 -22.35
CA THR A 92 11.59 18.33 -23.32
C THR A 92 11.57 19.68 -22.61
N LEU A 93 10.87 19.77 -21.48
CA LEU A 93 10.82 20.98 -20.65
C LEU A 93 12.20 21.32 -20.05
N GLN A 94 12.94 20.33 -19.62
CA GLN A 94 14.30 20.48 -19.12
C GLN A 94 15.26 20.99 -20.19
N GLU A 95 15.18 20.44 -21.40
CA GLU A 95 16.01 20.89 -22.54
C GLU A 95 15.72 22.36 -22.94
N GLU A 96 14.48 22.80 -22.80
CA GLU A 96 14.08 24.17 -23.12
C GLU A 96 14.37 25.19 -22.00
N ALA A 97 14.65 24.73 -20.78
CA ALA A 97 14.95 25.58 -19.66
C ALA A 97 16.40 26.10 -19.75
N PRO A 98 16.63 27.44 -19.87
CA PRO A 98 17.96 28.02 -20.10
C PRO A 98 18.96 27.74 -18.98
N HIS A 99 18.51 27.45 -17.78
CA HIS A 99 19.32 27.19 -16.58
C HIS A 99 18.91 25.91 -15.84
N GLY A 100 18.22 25.00 -16.50
CA GLY A 100 17.57 23.83 -15.89
C GLY A 100 16.23 24.21 -15.23
N LEU A 101 15.52 23.21 -14.71
CA LEU A 101 14.32 23.43 -13.90
C LEU A 101 14.71 24.09 -12.58
N SER A 102 13.87 24.98 -12.07
CA SER A 102 14.10 25.52 -10.73
C SER A 102 14.02 24.41 -9.68
N ARG A 103 14.70 24.58 -8.54
CA ARG A 103 14.61 23.64 -7.43
C ARG A 103 13.15 23.49 -6.96
N GLN A 104 12.38 24.57 -6.97
CA GLN A 104 10.97 24.58 -6.59
C GLN A 104 10.13 23.74 -7.56
N MET A 105 10.35 23.87 -8.86
CA MET A 105 9.61 23.13 -9.89
C MET A 105 9.96 21.64 -9.92
N ASN A 106 11.15 21.27 -9.44
CA ASN A 106 11.59 19.88 -9.33
C ASN A 106 10.90 19.12 -8.18
N GLN A 107 10.34 19.83 -7.21
CA GLN A 107 9.52 19.25 -6.15
C GLN A 107 8.07 19.12 -6.61
N MET A 108 7.57 17.90 -6.61
CA MET A 108 6.21 17.58 -7.07
C MET A 108 5.43 16.78 -6.06
N LEU A 109 4.12 17.01 -6.08
CA LEU A 109 3.13 16.29 -5.30
C LEU A 109 2.02 15.82 -6.22
N ILE A 110 1.53 14.58 -6.05
CA ILE A 110 0.33 14.07 -6.72
C ILE A 110 -0.65 13.59 -5.65
N SER A 111 -1.87 14.15 -5.62
CA SER A 111 -2.94 13.65 -4.78
C SER A 111 -3.88 12.75 -5.57
N PHE A 112 -4.32 11.67 -4.93
CA PHE A 112 -5.25 10.68 -5.49
C PHE A 112 -6.59 10.80 -4.76
N HIS A 113 -7.66 10.94 -5.56
CA HIS A 113 -9.02 11.10 -5.06
C HIS A 113 -9.88 10.01 -5.63
N GLU A 114 -10.57 9.17 -5.08
CA GLU A 114 -11.28 8.02 -5.66
C GLU A 114 -10.31 7.12 -6.46
N PRO A 115 -9.61 6.20 -5.80
CA PRO A 115 -8.51 5.41 -6.39
C PRO A 115 -8.90 4.54 -7.59
N ASP A 116 -10.17 4.47 -7.93
CA ASP A 116 -10.74 3.72 -9.05
C ASP A 116 -10.72 4.46 -10.38
N ASN A 117 -10.43 5.75 -10.38
CA ASN A 117 -10.42 6.54 -11.60
C ASN A 117 -9.06 7.20 -11.81
N ILE A 118 -8.36 6.74 -12.85
CA ILE A 118 -7.03 7.27 -13.24
C ILE A 118 -7.03 8.78 -13.57
N HIS A 119 -8.21 9.38 -13.77
CA HIS A 119 -8.36 10.81 -14.00
C HIS A 119 -8.58 11.61 -12.70
N ASN A 120 -8.88 10.94 -11.57
CA ASN A 120 -9.14 11.60 -10.28
C ASN A 120 -7.84 11.86 -9.51
N GLN A 121 -6.90 12.50 -10.18
CA GLN A 121 -5.60 12.87 -9.65
C GLN A 121 -5.37 14.37 -9.87
N VAL A 122 -4.61 14.98 -8.96
CA VAL A 122 -4.12 16.34 -9.12
C VAL A 122 -2.62 16.36 -8.91
N LEU A 123 -1.90 16.91 -9.88
CA LEU A 123 -0.47 17.17 -9.80
C LEU A 123 -0.26 18.60 -9.35
N TYR A 124 0.62 18.81 -8.40
CA TYR A 124 1.03 20.12 -7.90
C TYR A 124 2.54 20.28 -8.03
N CYS A 125 2.98 21.45 -8.44
CA CYS A 125 4.37 21.84 -8.33
C CYS A 125 4.49 23.29 -7.86
N ARG A 126 5.57 23.57 -7.14
CA ARG A 126 5.95 24.94 -6.77
C ARG A 126 6.57 25.63 -7.97
N LEU A 127 6.45 26.95 -8.04
CA LEU A 127 7.03 27.75 -9.09
C LEU A 127 8.04 28.72 -8.49
N GLY A 128 9.23 28.74 -9.08
CA GLY A 128 10.24 29.73 -8.83
C GLY A 128 10.16 30.93 -9.78
N GLU A 129 11.10 31.84 -9.63
CA GLU A 129 11.19 33.03 -10.50
C GLU A 129 11.51 32.61 -11.94
N GLY A 130 10.62 32.94 -12.88
CA GLY A 130 10.77 32.62 -14.30
C GLY A 130 10.08 31.32 -14.76
N ASP A 131 9.71 30.42 -13.87
CA ASP A 131 9.08 29.13 -14.21
C ASP A 131 7.75 29.33 -14.92
N ARG A 132 6.94 30.30 -14.48
CA ARG A 132 5.68 30.62 -15.15
C ARG A 132 5.86 30.94 -16.63
N GLN A 133 6.88 31.74 -16.96
CA GLN A 133 7.18 32.10 -18.36
C GLN A 133 7.68 30.90 -19.18
N LEU A 134 8.38 29.97 -18.54
CA LEU A 134 8.80 28.72 -19.15
C LEU A 134 7.58 27.85 -19.46
N ILE A 135 6.66 27.69 -18.51
CA ILE A 135 5.41 26.94 -18.69
C ILE A 135 4.56 27.55 -19.79
N ASP A 136 4.35 28.87 -19.78
CA ASP A 136 3.55 29.55 -20.80
C ASP A 136 4.12 29.33 -22.22
N ARG A 137 5.45 29.41 -22.38
CA ARG A 137 6.12 29.13 -23.68
C ARG A 137 5.98 27.67 -24.08
N PHE A 138 6.17 26.76 -23.15
CA PHE A 138 6.04 25.32 -23.35
C PHE A 138 4.60 24.95 -23.79
N VAL A 139 3.61 25.44 -23.06
CA VAL A 139 2.20 25.22 -23.38
C VAL A 139 1.83 25.77 -24.77
N GLN A 140 2.31 26.97 -25.11
CA GLN A 140 2.07 27.55 -26.44
C GLN A 140 2.67 26.72 -27.56
N LYS A 141 3.85 26.14 -27.35
CA LYS A 141 4.57 25.39 -28.36
C LYS A 141 4.06 23.96 -28.56
N TYR A 142 3.75 23.26 -27.47
CA TYR A 142 3.47 21.82 -27.51
C TYR A 142 2.02 21.44 -27.26
N VAL A 143 1.28 22.22 -26.50
CA VAL A 143 -0.08 21.85 -26.04
C VAL A 143 -1.17 22.56 -26.84
N SER A 144 -0.99 23.84 -27.19
CA SER A 144 -2.07 24.67 -27.76
C SER A 144 -2.08 24.75 -29.30
N SER A 145 -1.24 23.97 -30.00
CA SER A 145 -1.02 24.11 -31.45
C SER A 145 -2.24 23.75 -32.33
N LEU A 146 -3.16 22.91 -31.84
CA LEU A 146 -4.30 22.43 -32.63
C LEU A 146 -5.64 23.04 -32.17
N TYR A 147 -5.82 23.28 -30.89
CA TYR A 147 -7.07 23.82 -30.32
C TYR A 147 -6.74 24.90 -29.28
N PRO A 148 -7.38 26.10 -29.36
CA PRO A 148 -7.14 27.14 -28.38
C PRO A 148 -7.65 26.73 -27.01
N PRO A 149 -6.89 26.98 -25.92
CA PRO A 149 -7.32 26.73 -24.56
C PRO A 149 -8.54 27.62 -24.23
N LYS A 150 -9.38 27.13 -23.31
CA LYS A 150 -10.52 27.89 -22.77
C LYS A 150 -10.31 28.19 -21.31
N THR A 151 -10.52 29.46 -20.92
CA THR A 151 -10.43 29.91 -19.53
C THR A 151 -11.82 30.07 -18.93
N PHE A 152 -12.00 29.53 -17.74
CA PHE A 152 -13.20 29.63 -16.92
C PHE A 152 -12.88 30.32 -15.61
N LYS A 153 -13.81 31.13 -15.12
CA LYS A 153 -13.67 31.75 -13.79
C LYS A 153 -14.39 30.95 -12.73
N TYR A 154 -13.68 30.68 -11.62
CA TYR A 154 -14.23 30.05 -10.43
C TYR A 154 -13.77 30.82 -9.18
N LYS A 155 -14.70 31.36 -8.41
CA LYS A 155 -14.43 32.18 -7.21
C LYS A 155 -13.38 33.28 -7.42
N GLY A 156 -13.36 33.87 -8.64
CA GLY A 156 -12.42 34.93 -9.02
C GLY A 156 -11.07 34.46 -9.56
N GLU A 157 -10.78 33.15 -9.52
CA GLU A 157 -9.60 32.53 -10.10
C GLU A 157 -9.86 32.02 -11.52
N ASP A 158 -8.80 31.95 -12.31
CA ASP A 158 -8.86 31.46 -13.68
C ASP A 158 -8.45 29.98 -13.74
N ILE A 159 -9.32 29.14 -14.32
CA ILE A 159 -9.03 27.75 -14.65
C ILE A 159 -8.87 27.68 -16.17
N THR A 160 -7.69 27.36 -16.65
CA THR A 160 -7.43 27.16 -18.08
C THR A 160 -7.55 25.69 -18.43
N ILE A 161 -8.34 25.37 -19.46
CA ILE A 161 -8.52 24.00 -19.95
C ILE A 161 -7.82 23.87 -21.28
N TYR A 162 -6.89 22.92 -21.35
CA TYR A 162 -6.12 22.56 -22.51
C TYR A 162 -6.68 21.27 -23.13
N PRO A 163 -7.17 21.29 -24.37
CA PRO A 163 -7.50 20.07 -25.11
C PRO A 163 -6.21 19.27 -25.42
N MET A 164 -6.25 17.98 -25.14
CA MET A 164 -5.11 17.09 -25.33
C MET A 164 -5.23 16.31 -26.66
N ALA A 165 -4.11 15.81 -27.18
CA ALA A 165 -4.07 15.08 -28.46
C ALA A 165 -4.85 13.75 -28.43
N ASP A 166 -5.01 13.15 -27.26
CA ASP A 166 -5.75 11.91 -27.02
C ASP A 166 -7.27 12.10 -26.85
N GLY A 167 -7.76 13.36 -26.93
CA GLY A 167 -9.16 13.71 -26.79
C GLY A 167 -9.58 14.08 -25.36
N ASP A 168 -8.67 13.98 -24.39
CA ASP A 168 -8.92 14.42 -23.02
C ASP A 168 -8.72 15.93 -22.86
N PHE A 169 -9.00 16.42 -21.67
CA PHE A 169 -8.85 17.81 -21.30
C PHE A 169 -8.05 17.94 -20.01
N LEU A 170 -7.02 18.75 -20.02
CA LEU A 170 -6.21 19.06 -18.84
C LEU A 170 -6.63 20.42 -18.29
N ALA A 171 -7.19 20.45 -17.08
CA ALA A 171 -7.49 21.67 -16.34
C ALA A 171 -6.27 22.12 -15.55
N CYS A 172 -5.96 23.40 -15.61
CA CYS A 172 -4.81 24.03 -14.97
C CYS A 172 -5.25 25.22 -14.12
N TYR A 173 -4.78 25.27 -12.89
CA TYR A 173 -4.78 26.45 -12.02
C TYR A 173 -3.35 26.90 -11.80
N LEU A 174 -3.01 28.06 -12.37
CA LEU A 174 -1.65 28.59 -12.41
C LEU A 174 -1.59 29.94 -11.69
N THR A 175 -0.78 30.01 -10.64
CA THR A 175 -0.50 31.22 -9.88
C THR A 175 0.94 31.68 -10.06
N SER A 176 1.43 32.65 -9.24
CA SER A 176 2.84 33.02 -9.18
C SER A 176 3.70 32.02 -8.41
N ASP A 177 3.09 31.22 -7.52
CA ASP A 177 3.80 30.44 -6.51
C ASP A 177 3.67 28.92 -6.73
N PHE A 178 2.62 28.50 -7.45
CA PHE A 178 2.36 27.11 -7.75
C PHE A 178 1.52 26.89 -9.01
N MET A 179 1.54 25.66 -9.50
CA MET A 179 0.67 25.14 -10.53
C MET A 179 -0.04 23.88 -10.04
N ALA A 180 -1.34 23.74 -10.33
CA ALA A 180 -2.11 22.53 -10.11
C ALA A 180 -2.74 22.06 -11.44
N LEU A 181 -2.61 20.76 -11.75
CA LEU A 181 -3.08 20.13 -12.99
C LEU A 181 -3.96 18.93 -12.69
N SER A 182 -5.07 18.77 -13.40
CA SER A 182 -5.94 17.59 -13.31
C SER A 182 -6.69 17.36 -14.61
N TYR A 183 -7.02 16.10 -14.92
CA TYR A 183 -8.00 15.77 -15.96
C TYR A 183 -9.43 16.12 -15.54
N GLN A 184 -9.66 16.39 -14.26
CA GLN A 184 -10.97 16.75 -13.71
C GLN A 184 -11.03 18.23 -13.31
N LYS A 185 -11.76 19.06 -14.09
CA LYS A 185 -11.98 20.47 -13.75
C LYS A 185 -12.55 20.63 -12.34
N LYS A 186 -13.45 19.71 -11.92
CA LYS A 186 -14.05 19.74 -10.58
C LYS A 186 -13.02 19.60 -9.46
N LEU A 187 -11.98 18.79 -9.65
CA LEU A 187 -10.88 18.69 -8.68
C LEU A 187 -10.09 20.00 -8.59
N ILE A 188 -9.85 20.69 -9.72
CA ILE A 188 -9.20 22.00 -9.69
C ILE A 188 -10.08 23.04 -8.96
N GLU A 189 -11.41 22.96 -9.08
CA GLU A 189 -12.32 23.79 -8.29
C GLU A 189 -12.18 23.51 -6.79
N THR A 190 -12.03 22.24 -6.37
CA THR A 190 -11.79 21.89 -4.96
C THR A 190 -10.41 22.33 -4.46
N VAL A 191 -9.38 22.32 -5.31
CA VAL A 191 -8.05 22.90 -5.01
C VAL A 191 -8.15 24.39 -4.74
N ILE A 192 -8.90 25.14 -5.58
CA ILE A 192 -9.14 26.58 -5.36
C ILE A 192 -9.90 26.80 -4.05
N ASP A 193 -10.84 25.91 -3.72
CA ASP A 193 -11.56 25.97 -2.45
C ASP A 193 -10.66 25.73 -1.26
N ALA A 194 -9.77 24.75 -1.31
CA ALA A 194 -8.77 24.52 -0.27
C ALA A 194 -7.86 25.73 -0.09
N HIS A 195 -7.33 26.26 -1.19
CA HIS A 195 -6.45 27.43 -1.19
C HIS A 195 -7.10 28.69 -0.60
N LYS A 196 -8.39 28.94 -0.90
CA LYS A 196 -9.09 30.15 -0.44
C LYS A 196 -9.73 30.03 0.94
N ASN A 197 -10.22 28.85 1.28
CA ASN A 197 -11.00 28.65 2.51
C ASN A 197 -10.13 28.12 3.67
N GLY A 198 -8.88 27.77 3.42
CA GLY A 198 -7.97 27.18 4.42
C GLY A 198 -8.46 25.85 4.99
N LYS A 199 -9.21 25.06 4.22
CA LYS A 199 -9.60 23.69 4.55
C LYS A 199 -8.93 22.74 3.58
N SER A 200 -7.82 22.18 4.01
CA SER A 200 -6.97 21.31 3.22
C SER A 200 -6.62 20.04 3.98
N LEU A 201 -5.91 19.14 3.33
CA LEU A 201 -5.37 17.95 3.97
C LEU A 201 -4.35 18.30 5.08
N ALA A 202 -3.67 19.45 4.98
CA ALA A 202 -2.75 19.92 6.02
C ALA A 202 -3.43 20.18 7.38
N ASP A 203 -4.76 20.33 7.41
CA ASP A 203 -5.54 20.52 8.64
C ASP A 203 -5.92 19.20 9.33
N ASP A 204 -5.69 18.05 8.67
CA ASP A 204 -5.90 16.74 9.27
C ASP A 204 -4.74 16.44 10.25
N PRO A 205 -5.01 16.27 11.56
CA PRO A 205 -3.94 16.11 12.54
C PRO A 205 -3.13 14.82 12.33
N THR A 206 -3.74 13.74 11.85
CA THR A 206 -3.03 12.47 11.59
C THR A 206 -2.16 12.57 10.35
N PHE A 207 -2.60 13.30 9.32
CA PHE A 207 -1.79 13.61 8.16
C PHE A 207 -0.64 14.56 8.51
N ALA A 208 -0.90 15.61 9.29
CA ALA A 208 0.13 16.56 9.71
C ALA A 208 1.25 15.89 10.53
N GLU A 209 0.89 14.88 11.34
CA GLU A 209 1.85 14.05 12.07
C GLU A 209 2.69 13.20 11.09
N ALA A 210 2.03 12.49 10.16
CA ALA A 210 2.69 11.67 9.15
C ALA A 210 3.60 12.50 8.22
N ALA A 211 3.15 13.68 7.79
CA ALA A 211 3.86 14.57 6.90
C ALA A 211 4.87 15.52 7.60
N ALA A 212 5.16 15.30 8.88
CA ALA A 212 6.14 16.10 9.61
C ALA A 212 7.53 16.00 8.93
N PRO A 213 8.28 17.14 8.82
CA PRO A 213 9.54 17.18 8.12
C PRO A 213 10.53 16.15 8.63
N LYS A 214 10.97 15.24 7.79
CA LYS A 214 11.99 14.22 8.08
C LYS A 214 13.12 14.32 7.04
N LYS A 215 14.31 13.88 7.45
CA LYS A 215 15.39 13.62 6.49
C LYS A 215 15.29 12.16 6.08
N SER A 216 14.64 11.89 4.96
CA SER A 216 14.64 10.57 4.35
C SER A 216 15.57 10.54 3.12
N PRO A 217 16.34 9.46 2.91
CA PRO A 217 17.09 9.23 1.67
C PRO A 217 16.20 8.59 0.58
N ALA A 218 14.89 8.62 0.75
CA ALA A 218 13.94 8.05 -0.21
C ALA A 218 13.83 8.94 -1.45
N VAL A 219 13.69 8.31 -2.62
CA VAL A 219 13.45 9.02 -3.89
C VAL A 219 12.06 9.64 -3.95
N ALA A 220 11.12 9.06 -3.23
CA ALA A 220 9.77 9.57 -3.05
C ALA A 220 9.16 9.08 -1.72
N THR A 221 8.14 9.79 -1.26
CA THR A 221 7.33 9.41 -0.09
C THR A 221 5.87 9.30 -0.52
N VAL A 222 5.19 8.25 -0.06
CA VAL A 222 3.75 8.03 -0.27
C VAL A 222 3.06 8.09 1.08
N TYR A 223 2.09 8.96 1.21
CA TYR A 223 1.15 8.98 2.32
C TYR A 223 -0.14 8.34 1.87
N ALA A 224 -0.65 7.37 2.61
CA ALA A 224 -1.89 6.68 2.27
C ALA A 224 -2.82 6.57 3.48
N HIS A 225 -4.09 6.90 3.25
CA HIS A 225 -5.17 6.59 4.16
C HIS A 225 -5.79 5.27 3.70
N LEU A 226 -5.41 4.18 4.36
CA LEU A 226 -5.86 2.84 3.97
C LEU A 226 -7.25 2.56 4.55
N GLU A 227 -8.08 1.90 3.76
CA GLU A 227 -9.43 1.51 4.20
C GLU A 227 -9.36 0.59 5.43
N GLY A 228 -10.18 0.87 6.43
CA GLY A 228 -10.16 0.14 7.71
C GLY A 228 -9.08 0.60 8.70
N MET A 229 -8.26 1.59 8.34
CA MET A 229 -7.35 2.30 9.24
C MET A 229 -7.87 3.71 9.52
N MET A 230 -7.61 4.23 10.72
CA MET A 230 -8.11 5.55 11.13
C MET A 230 -7.12 6.68 10.83
N GLY A 231 -5.85 6.36 10.68
CA GLY A 231 -4.76 7.32 10.48
C GLY A 231 -4.11 7.23 9.11
N TRP A 232 -3.22 8.19 8.85
CA TRP A 232 -2.36 8.19 7.67
C TRP A 232 -1.11 7.34 7.91
N THR A 233 -0.74 6.55 6.92
CA THR A 233 0.51 5.80 6.90
C THR A 233 1.48 6.48 5.95
N GLU A 234 2.68 6.75 6.42
CA GLU A 234 3.79 7.25 5.62
C GLU A 234 4.61 6.07 5.09
N PHE A 235 5.01 6.12 3.84
CA PHE A 235 5.87 5.15 3.19
C PHE A 235 7.00 5.83 2.44
N ASP A 236 8.23 5.55 2.82
CA ASP A 236 9.42 5.89 2.04
C ASP A 236 9.58 4.88 0.90
N MET A 237 9.62 5.37 -0.34
CA MET A 237 9.76 4.57 -1.55
C MET A 237 11.23 4.47 -1.97
N LYS A 238 11.67 3.25 -2.31
CA LYS A 238 12.97 2.99 -2.96
C LYS A 238 12.76 2.06 -4.15
N LEU A 239 13.46 2.35 -5.24
CA LEU A 239 13.37 1.62 -6.49
C LEU A 239 14.70 0.88 -6.75
N ARG A 240 14.62 -0.38 -7.15
CA ARG A 240 15.81 -1.19 -7.49
C ARG A 240 15.46 -2.29 -8.46
N ASP A 241 16.02 -2.31 -9.65
CA ASP A 241 15.88 -3.39 -10.64
C ASP A 241 14.45 -3.93 -10.76
N ASP A 242 14.19 -5.10 -10.16
CA ASP A 242 12.90 -5.78 -10.15
C ASP A 242 12.04 -5.46 -8.92
N PHE A 243 12.50 -4.56 -8.04
CA PHE A 243 11.87 -4.35 -6.74
C PHE A 243 11.42 -2.90 -6.52
N ILE A 244 10.25 -2.74 -5.95
CA ILE A 244 9.74 -1.48 -5.39
C ILE A 244 9.55 -1.71 -3.88
N TYR A 245 10.27 -0.94 -3.07
CA TYR A 245 10.21 -1.02 -1.62
C TYR A 245 9.43 0.15 -1.04
N PHE A 246 8.56 -0.15 -0.08
CA PHE A 246 7.87 0.84 0.73
C PHE A 246 8.12 0.50 2.20
N THR A 247 8.87 1.34 2.89
CA THR A 247 9.10 1.22 4.33
C THR A 247 8.48 2.40 5.03
N GLY A 248 7.71 2.15 6.09
CA GLY A 248 6.91 3.23 6.62
C GLY A 248 6.62 3.17 8.11
N VAL A 249 5.82 4.12 8.53
CA VAL A 249 5.31 4.28 9.89
C VAL A 249 3.80 4.48 9.81
N CYS A 250 3.05 3.69 10.57
CA CYS A 250 1.60 3.83 10.65
C CYS A 250 1.23 4.73 11.83
N HIS A 251 0.60 5.86 11.52
CA HIS A 251 0.09 6.84 12.47
C HIS A 251 -1.38 6.53 12.77
N GLU A 252 -1.62 5.57 13.66
CA GLU A 252 -2.97 5.22 14.11
C GLU A 252 -3.29 5.77 15.49
N THR A 253 -4.56 6.15 15.69
CA THR A 253 -5.07 6.55 17.00
C THR A 253 -5.63 5.33 17.76
N ASP A 254 -5.45 5.28 19.08
CA ASP A 254 -5.93 4.20 19.93
C ASP A 254 -7.48 4.19 20.14
N THR A 255 -8.19 5.10 19.47
CA THR A 255 -9.62 5.32 19.74
C THR A 255 -10.54 4.33 19.04
N CYS A 256 -10.04 3.54 18.08
CA CYS A 256 -10.85 2.61 17.29
C CYS A 256 -10.30 1.19 17.34
N PHE A 257 -11.21 0.21 17.26
CA PHE A 257 -10.87 -1.21 17.22
C PHE A 257 -10.61 -1.62 15.75
N THR A 258 -9.39 -1.38 15.28
CA THR A 258 -8.91 -1.71 13.94
C THR A 258 -8.05 -2.98 13.95
N PHE A 259 -7.80 -3.56 12.77
CA PHE A 259 -6.85 -4.68 12.65
C PHE A 259 -5.45 -4.30 13.18
N MET A 260 -5.00 -3.09 12.91
CA MET A 260 -3.69 -2.60 13.37
C MET A 260 -3.62 -2.51 14.90
N ASN A 261 -4.69 -2.08 15.55
CA ASN A 261 -4.75 -2.04 17.02
C ASN A 261 -4.77 -3.45 17.63
N VAL A 262 -5.44 -4.42 16.98
CA VAL A 262 -5.36 -5.83 17.39
C VAL A 262 -3.95 -6.37 17.20
N LEU A 263 -3.30 -6.05 16.08
CA LEU A 263 -1.95 -6.49 15.77
C LEU A 263 -0.91 -5.97 16.76
N ARG A 264 -1.03 -4.73 17.21
CA ARG A 264 -0.16 -4.11 18.23
C ARG A 264 -0.21 -4.82 19.60
N GLN A 265 -1.27 -5.55 19.86
CA GLN A 265 -1.46 -6.31 21.11
C GLN A 265 -0.89 -7.73 21.04
N GLN A 266 -0.48 -8.18 19.86
CA GLN A 266 0.12 -9.48 19.65
C GLN A 266 1.64 -9.43 19.87
N GLU A 267 2.25 -10.58 20.12
CA GLU A 267 3.71 -10.74 20.08
C GLU A 267 4.19 -11.09 18.69
N SER A 268 5.47 -10.82 18.42
CA SER A 268 6.09 -11.18 17.15
C SER A 268 6.28 -12.69 17.01
N VAL A 269 6.26 -13.17 15.79
CA VAL A 269 6.66 -14.54 15.40
C VAL A 269 7.93 -14.49 14.59
N GLU A 270 8.67 -15.60 14.62
CA GLU A 270 9.92 -15.75 13.89
C GLU A 270 9.78 -16.72 12.72
N GLY A 271 10.66 -16.57 11.74
CA GLY A 271 10.84 -17.46 10.60
C GLY A 271 9.73 -17.41 9.58
N PHE A 272 10.03 -17.86 8.39
CA PHE A 272 9.12 -17.84 7.24
C PHE A 272 8.40 -19.17 7.08
N PRO A 273 7.11 -19.19 6.67
CA PRO A 273 6.30 -20.41 6.63
C PRO A 273 6.56 -21.31 5.40
N GLY A 274 7.56 -21.01 4.57
CA GLY A 274 7.76 -21.67 3.28
C GLY A 274 7.92 -23.17 3.30
N GLU A 275 8.40 -23.77 4.41
CA GLU A 275 8.48 -25.22 4.60
C GLU A 275 7.16 -25.87 5.00
N ALA A 276 6.26 -25.09 5.59
CA ALA A 276 4.94 -25.52 5.99
C ALA A 276 3.84 -25.19 4.97
N LEU A 277 4.19 -24.66 3.80
CA LEU A 277 3.26 -24.27 2.75
C LEU A 277 3.53 -25.07 1.47
N PRO A 278 2.46 -25.49 0.74
CA PRO A 278 2.58 -26.14 -0.57
C PRO A 278 3.35 -25.29 -1.58
N SER A 279 4.10 -25.93 -2.48
CA SER A 279 4.83 -25.24 -3.56
C SER A 279 3.91 -24.45 -4.51
N THR A 280 2.64 -24.83 -4.56
CA THR A 280 1.59 -24.19 -5.37
C THR A 280 0.86 -23.06 -4.62
N ALA A 281 1.33 -22.67 -3.42
CA ALA A 281 0.78 -21.55 -2.67
C ALA A 281 1.08 -20.23 -3.40
N PHE A 282 0.05 -19.43 -3.62
CA PHE A 282 0.14 -18.13 -4.28
C PHE A 282 -0.33 -16.97 -3.38
N TYR A 283 -0.91 -17.28 -2.24
CA TYR A 283 -1.27 -16.33 -1.20
C TYR A 283 -1.10 -16.99 0.17
N PHE A 284 -0.52 -16.28 1.09
CA PHE A 284 -0.59 -16.65 2.49
C PHE A 284 -0.49 -15.42 3.40
N THR A 285 -1.03 -15.57 4.60
CA THR A 285 -0.75 -14.70 5.75
C THR A 285 -0.17 -15.53 6.87
N LYS A 286 0.77 -14.97 7.62
CA LYS A 286 1.26 -15.52 8.88
C LYS A 286 1.25 -14.43 9.93
N GLN A 287 0.73 -14.74 11.12
CA GLN A 287 0.68 -13.79 12.23
C GLN A 287 0.92 -14.46 13.58
N GLY A 288 1.46 -13.67 14.52
CA GLY A 288 1.50 -14.02 15.91
C GLY A 288 0.13 -13.82 16.55
N VAL A 289 -0.25 -14.73 17.46
CA VAL A 289 -1.50 -14.63 18.21
C VAL A 289 -1.24 -14.98 19.66
N THR A 290 -1.18 -13.97 20.50
CA THR A 290 -1.09 -14.11 21.96
C THR A 290 -2.41 -13.76 22.63
N ASP A 291 -3.17 -12.82 22.07
CA ASP A 291 -4.52 -12.48 22.49
C ASP A 291 -5.56 -12.97 21.46
N TRP A 292 -5.95 -14.23 21.58
CA TRP A 292 -7.02 -14.83 20.79
C TRP A 292 -8.37 -14.13 20.94
N ALA A 293 -8.66 -13.59 22.12
CA ALA A 293 -9.94 -12.95 22.38
C ALA A 293 -10.11 -11.68 21.54
N SER A 294 -9.07 -10.84 21.46
CA SER A 294 -9.08 -9.65 20.60
C SER A 294 -9.18 -10.00 19.12
N LEU A 295 -8.41 -11.01 18.65
CA LEU A 295 -8.44 -11.43 17.24
C LEU A 295 -9.83 -11.97 16.84
N LEU A 296 -10.43 -12.84 17.65
CA LEU A 296 -11.75 -13.40 17.41
C LEU A 296 -12.85 -12.31 17.46
N SER A 297 -12.74 -11.37 18.39
CA SER A 297 -13.66 -10.24 18.47
C SER A 297 -13.58 -9.35 17.24
N TYR A 298 -12.38 -9.13 16.71
CA TYR A 298 -12.19 -8.40 15.46
C TYR A 298 -12.86 -9.14 14.27
N GLY A 299 -12.63 -10.45 14.15
CA GLY A 299 -13.29 -11.28 13.14
C GLY A 299 -14.82 -11.24 13.21
N ASP A 300 -15.37 -11.23 14.43
CA ASP A 300 -16.82 -11.09 14.66
C ASP A 300 -17.39 -9.76 14.15
N MET A 301 -16.64 -8.67 14.28
CA MET A 301 -17.05 -7.34 13.80
C MET A 301 -17.02 -7.21 12.28
N GLN A 302 -16.10 -7.91 11.61
CA GLN A 302 -15.97 -7.85 10.15
C GLN A 302 -17.08 -8.64 9.43
N GLU A 303 -17.74 -9.54 10.13
CA GLU A 303 -18.79 -10.35 9.53
C GLU A 303 -20.12 -9.60 9.45
N THR A 304 -20.59 -9.34 8.23
CA THR A 304 -21.83 -8.59 7.95
C THR A 304 -23.10 -9.46 7.86
N GLY A 305 -22.96 -10.80 7.98
CA GLY A 305 -24.06 -11.75 7.84
C GLY A 305 -24.94 -11.89 9.08
N VAL A 306 -26.25 -12.16 8.86
CA VAL A 306 -27.18 -12.52 9.96
C VAL A 306 -26.96 -13.99 10.34
N ARG A 307 -26.44 -14.23 11.55
CA ARG A 307 -26.22 -15.57 12.09
C ARG A 307 -27.43 -16.07 12.87
N THR A 308 -27.73 -17.35 12.76
CA THR A 308 -28.67 -18.01 13.66
C THR A 308 -28.08 -18.09 15.08
N SER A 309 -28.94 -18.27 16.09
CA SER A 309 -28.51 -18.50 17.48
C SER A 309 -27.56 -19.69 17.60
N ASP A 310 -27.81 -20.74 16.81
CA ASP A 310 -27.04 -21.99 16.84
C ASP A 310 -25.62 -21.78 16.31
N VAL A 311 -25.44 -21.07 15.19
CA VAL A 311 -24.11 -20.74 14.65
C VAL A 311 -23.34 -19.89 15.65
N ARG A 312 -23.97 -18.90 16.29
CA ARG A 312 -23.31 -18.08 17.32
C ARG A 312 -22.84 -18.90 18.53
N ASN A 313 -23.65 -19.86 19.00
CA ASN A 313 -23.25 -20.72 20.11
C ASN A 313 -22.07 -21.62 19.71
N ARG A 314 -22.09 -22.19 18.51
CA ARG A 314 -21.00 -23.03 17.99
C ARG A 314 -19.71 -22.25 17.79
N ASN A 315 -19.79 -21.05 17.23
CA ASN A 315 -18.63 -20.17 17.14
C ASN A 315 -18.03 -19.90 18.53
N ARG A 316 -18.85 -19.66 19.56
CA ARG A 316 -18.37 -19.47 20.93
C ARG A 316 -17.66 -20.70 21.47
N GLU A 317 -18.23 -21.90 21.29
CA GLU A 317 -17.62 -23.18 21.73
C GLU A 317 -16.28 -23.42 21.02
N LEU A 318 -16.22 -23.21 19.69
CA LEU A 318 -14.98 -23.33 18.92
C LEU A 318 -13.96 -22.26 19.26
N SER A 319 -14.39 -21.03 19.51
CA SER A 319 -13.50 -19.95 19.97
C SER A 319 -12.86 -20.29 21.31
N HIS A 320 -13.65 -20.84 22.26
CA HIS A 320 -13.14 -21.29 23.56
C HIS A 320 -12.16 -22.45 23.38
N TYR A 321 -12.48 -23.40 22.52
CA TYR A 321 -11.57 -24.50 22.17
C TYR A 321 -10.22 -23.98 21.61
N LEU A 322 -10.26 -23.00 20.70
CA LEU A 322 -9.02 -22.40 20.17
C LEU A 322 -8.21 -21.66 21.23
N MET A 323 -8.86 -20.86 22.08
CA MET A 323 -8.18 -20.16 23.18
C MET A 323 -7.46 -21.10 24.16
N GLU A 324 -7.97 -22.31 24.34
CA GLU A 324 -7.37 -23.30 25.24
C GLU A 324 -6.27 -24.14 24.58
N ASN A 325 -6.34 -24.39 23.28
CA ASN A 325 -5.49 -25.38 22.63
C ASN A 325 -4.59 -24.83 21.52
N ALA A 326 -4.93 -23.70 20.91
CA ALA A 326 -4.10 -23.11 19.87
C ALA A 326 -2.87 -22.43 20.49
N GLY A 327 -1.75 -22.57 19.81
CA GLY A 327 -0.51 -21.87 20.15
C GLY A 327 -0.48 -20.44 19.60
N GLN A 328 0.72 -19.92 19.44
CA GLN A 328 0.94 -18.50 19.16
C GLN A 328 1.07 -18.18 17.66
N GLU A 329 0.81 -19.12 16.77
CA GLU A 329 1.04 -18.94 15.33
C GLU A 329 -0.19 -19.36 14.51
N LEU A 330 -0.63 -18.45 13.64
CA LEU A 330 -1.69 -18.65 12.68
C LEU A 330 -1.17 -18.40 11.27
N VAL A 331 -1.42 -19.36 10.35
CA VAL A 331 -1.06 -19.26 8.93
C VAL A 331 -2.30 -19.58 8.09
N ALA A 332 -2.76 -18.63 7.28
CA ALA A 332 -3.81 -18.86 6.28
C ALA A 332 -3.17 -18.92 4.88
N CYS A 333 -3.59 -19.88 4.06
CA CYS A 333 -2.98 -20.13 2.76
C CYS A 333 -4.04 -20.40 1.68
N LEU A 334 -3.82 -19.83 0.49
CA LEU A 334 -4.46 -20.23 -0.76
C LEU A 334 -3.42 -20.87 -1.67
N PHE A 335 -3.77 -22.00 -2.26
CA PHE A 335 -2.91 -22.72 -3.17
C PHE A 335 -3.69 -23.30 -4.35
N GLN A 336 -3.00 -23.56 -5.45
CA GLN A 336 -3.62 -24.04 -6.68
C GLN A 336 -4.04 -25.49 -6.57
N ARG A 337 -5.22 -25.82 -7.10
CA ARG A 337 -5.66 -27.22 -7.31
C ARG A 337 -5.01 -27.77 -8.58
N GLU A 338 -4.41 -28.96 -8.49
CA GLU A 338 -3.70 -29.61 -9.62
C GLU A 338 -4.60 -29.84 -10.85
N ASP A 339 -5.92 -30.00 -10.68
CA ASP A 339 -6.83 -30.44 -11.73
C ASP A 339 -7.53 -29.29 -12.47
N THR A 340 -7.52 -28.08 -11.94
CA THR A 340 -8.18 -26.94 -12.57
C THR A 340 -7.42 -25.65 -12.26
N LEU A 341 -7.06 -24.90 -13.31
CA LEU A 341 -6.51 -23.55 -13.18
C LEU A 341 -7.51 -22.54 -12.58
N GLN A 342 -8.73 -22.96 -12.30
CA GLN A 342 -9.84 -22.05 -11.96
C GLN A 342 -10.28 -22.09 -10.49
N GLU A 343 -9.83 -23.04 -9.67
CA GLU A 343 -10.27 -23.14 -8.28
C GLU A 343 -9.11 -23.15 -7.30
N ALA A 344 -9.08 -22.18 -6.40
CA ALA A 344 -8.16 -22.14 -5.27
C ALA A 344 -8.63 -23.10 -4.16
N ALA A 345 -7.66 -23.74 -3.51
CA ALA A 345 -7.86 -24.44 -2.25
C ALA A 345 -7.40 -23.53 -1.10
N ALA A 346 -8.11 -23.58 0.03
CA ALA A 346 -7.83 -22.78 1.21
C ALA A 346 -7.57 -23.66 2.43
N VAL A 347 -6.52 -23.32 3.20
CA VAL A 347 -6.20 -23.98 4.48
C VAL A 347 -5.79 -22.91 5.50
N LEU A 348 -6.32 -23.05 6.71
CA LEU A 348 -5.86 -22.36 7.90
C LEU A 348 -5.08 -23.34 8.76
N SER A 349 -3.88 -22.99 9.14
CA SER A 349 -2.96 -23.78 9.96
C SER A 349 -2.66 -23.06 11.27
N LEU A 350 -2.90 -23.71 12.38
CA LEU A 350 -2.70 -23.20 13.72
C LEU A 350 -1.67 -24.07 14.45
N SER A 351 -0.69 -23.49 15.10
CA SER A 351 0.17 -24.24 16.03
C SER A 351 -0.67 -24.75 17.21
N VAL A 352 -0.30 -25.89 17.78
CA VAL A 352 -1.01 -26.54 18.90
C VAL A 352 -0.02 -26.90 19.97
N SER A 353 -0.35 -26.59 21.22
CA SER A 353 0.55 -26.83 22.36
C SER A 353 0.62 -28.32 22.73
N ASP A 354 -0.51 -29.01 22.74
CA ASP A 354 -0.63 -30.48 22.98
C ASP A 354 -1.65 -31.07 21.99
N VAL A 355 -1.13 -31.76 20.97
CA VAL A 355 -1.97 -32.37 19.91
C VAL A 355 -2.92 -33.43 20.48
N THR A 356 -2.47 -34.23 21.45
CA THR A 356 -3.29 -35.33 22.00
C THR A 356 -4.49 -34.79 22.76
N GLU A 357 -4.27 -33.77 23.58
CA GLU A 357 -5.32 -33.15 24.36
C GLU A 357 -6.25 -32.34 23.44
N ALA A 358 -5.71 -31.56 22.50
CA ALA A 358 -6.49 -30.81 21.53
C ALA A 358 -7.40 -31.73 20.68
N GLU A 359 -6.87 -32.89 20.21
CA GLU A 359 -7.66 -33.86 19.45
C GLU A 359 -8.77 -34.47 20.31
N ARG A 360 -8.48 -34.81 21.57
CA ARG A 360 -9.45 -35.33 22.54
C ARG A 360 -10.60 -34.33 22.77
N MET A 361 -10.28 -33.05 22.97
CA MET A 361 -11.26 -31.99 23.17
C MET A 361 -12.09 -31.74 21.92
N LEU A 362 -11.46 -31.73 20.73
CA LEU A 362 -12.17 -31.58 19.46
C LEU A 362 -13.18 -32.70 19.22
N ARG A 363 -12.81 -33.95 19.51
CA ARG A 363 -13.73 -35.11 19.43
C ARG A 363 -14.90 -34.96 20.39
N SER A 364 -14.66 -34.47 21.61
CA SER A 364 -15.73 -34.20 22.58
C SER A 364 -16.72 -33.16 22.05
N LEU A 365 -16.21 -32.07 21.49
CA LEU A 365 -17.00 -30.99 20.90
C LEU A 365 -17.86 -31.48 19.73
N ILE A 366 -17.29 -32.28 18.82
CA ILE A 366 -18.03 -32.86 17.69
C ILE A 366 -19.15 -33.81 18.16
N ASN A 367 -18.94 -34.53 19.25
CA ASN A 367 -19.95 -35.44 19.81
C ASN A 367 -21.18 -34.72 20.39
N THR A 368 -21.10 -33.42 20.64
CA THR A 368 -22.25 -32.59 21.08
C THR A 368 -23.16 -32.18 19.92
N VAL A 369 -22.76 -32.45 18.65
CA VAL A 369 -23.56 -32.12 17.46
C VAL A 369 -24.91 -32.84 17.47
N SER A 370 -25.95 -32.12 17.08
CA SER A 370 -27.34 -32.62 17.09
C SER A 370 -27.53 -33.89 16.23
N ALA A 371 -28.49 -34.74 16.60
CA ALA A 371 -28.79 -35.98 15.89
C ALA A 371 -29.19 -35.75 14.43
N GLU A 372 -29.80 -34.60 14.12
CA GLU A 372 -30.19 -34.22 12.75
C GLU A 372 -28.99 -33.96 11.83
N GLU A 373 -27.90 -33.39 12.36
CA GLU A 373 -26.66 -33.20 11.59
C GLU A 373 -25.88 -34.50 11.45
N ARG A 374 -25.92 -35.40 12.45
CA ARG A 374 -25.23 -36.71 12.41
C ARG A 374 -25.71 -37.62 11.30
N GLY A 375 -27.00 -37.52 10.92
CA GLY A 375 -27.61 -38.40 9.93
C GLY A 375 -27.23 -38.14 8.46
N LYS A 376 -26.55 -37.05 8.16
CA LYS A 376 -26.31 -36.57 6.77
C LYS A 376 -24.96 -36.97 6.15
N ALA A 377 -23.91 -37.15 6.94
CA ALA A 377 -22.59 -37.59 6.48
C ALA A 377 -21.72 -38.06 7.67
N PRO A 378 -20.66 -38.88 7.44
CA PRO A 378 -19.73 -39.26 8.48
C PRO A 378 -19.10 -38.02 9.14
N LEU A 379 -18.97 -37.99 10.46
CA LEU A 379 -18.30 -36.94 11.19
C LEU A 379 -16.77 -37.07 11.14
N ILE A 380 -16.28 -38.28 10.83
CA ILE A 380 -14.84 -38.58 10.76
C ILE A 380 -14.62 -39.36 9.47
N THR A 381 -13.71 -38.84 8.64
CA THR A 381 -13.16 -39.46 7.45
C THR A 381 -11.65 -39.58 7.58
N PHE A 382 -10.93 -40.02 6.55
CA PHE A 382 -9.47 -40.14 6.61
C PHE A 382 -8.82 -39.59 5.35
N CYS A 383 -7.80 -38.78 5.54
CA CYS A 383 -6.85 -38.41 4.50
C CYS A 383 -5.70 -39.44 4.51
N TYR A 384 -5.40 -40.01 3.37
CA TYR A 384 -4.34 -41.00 3.19
C TYR A 384 -3.16 -40.40 2.43
N THR A 385 -1.97 -40.52 3.02
CA THR A 385 -0.70 -40.31 2.34
C THR A 385 -0.01 -41.65 2.07
N ALA A 386 1.18 -41.66 1.48
CA ALA A 386 1.91 -42.90 1.21
C ALA A 386 2.22 -43.69 2.49
N ASN A 387 2.43 -43.04 3.61
CA ASN A 387 2.95 -43.63 4.82
C ASN A 387 2.00 -43.57 6.03
N LYS A 388 0.94 -42.73 5.99
CA LYS A 388 0.12 -42.47 7.15
C LYS A 388 -1.33 -42.11 6.75
N ALA A 389 -2.26 -42.34 7.67
CA ALA A 389 -3.64 -41.91 7.58
C ALA A 389 -3.92 -40.87 8.68
N TYR A 390 -4.48 -39.75 8.29
CA TYR A 390 -4.87 -38.66 9.19
C TYR A 390 -6.39 -38.60 9.31
N PRO A 391 -6.95 -38.63 10.53
CA PRO A 391 -8.40 -38.47 10.72
C PRO A 391 -8.80 -37.03 10.37
N VAL A 392 -9.85 -36.90 9.57
CA VAL A 392 -10.46 -35.62 9.18
C VAL A 392 -11.81 -35.52 9.88
N TYR A 393 -11.99 -34.47 10.65
CA TYR A 393 -13.17 -34.20 11.45
C TYR A 393 -14.04 -33.15 10.75
N ARG A 394 -15.30 -33.46 10.51
CA ARG A 394 -16.27 -32.46 10.06
C ARG A 394 -16.78 -31.67 11.28
N LEU A 395 -16.49 -30.39 11.31
CA LEU A 395 -16.94 -29.50 12.39
C LEU A 395 -18.43 -29.18 12.26
N PRO A 396 -19.10 -28.82 13.35
CA PRO A 396 -20.41 -28.19 13.30
C PRO A 396 -20.38 -26.93 12.43
N GLN A 397 -21.52 -26.55 11.87
CA GLN A 397 -21.62 -25.33 11.07
C GLN A 397 -21.11 -24.10 11.86
N THR A 398 -20.10 -23.42 11.32
CA THR A 398 -19.38 -22.32 11.94
C THR A 398 -18.92 -21.33 10.86
N THR A 399 -18.71 -20.09 11.23
CA THR A 399 -18.09 -19.05 10.38
C THR A 399 -16.65 -18.73 10.81
N LEU A 400 -16.10 -19.50 11.74
CA LEU A 400 -14.80 -19.23 12.34
C LEU A 400 -13.65 -19.25 11.34
N PHE A 401 -13.73 -20.14 10.34
CA PHE A 401 -12.74 -20.18 9.27
C PHE A 401 -12.68 -18.84 8.52
N THR A 402 -13.81 -18.31 8.07
CA THR A 402 -13.91 -17.02 7.39
C THR A 402 -13.45 -15.86 8.29
N GLN A 403 -13.82 -15.89 9.57
CA GLN A 403 -13.42 -14.85 10.55
C GLN A 403 -11.90 -14.76 10.73
N LEU A 404 -11.23 -15.89 10.77
CA LEU A 404 -9.78 -15.96 10.97
C LEU A 404 -8.96 -15.78 9.70
N THR A 405 -9.50 -16.14 8.54
CA THR A 405 -8.78 -16.07 7.26
C THR A 405 -9.17 -14.87 6.42
N GLY A 406 -10.38 -14.33 6.60
CA GLY A 406 -10.99 -13.37 5.68
C GLY A 406 -11.35 -13.96 4.32
N PHE A 407 -11.27 -15.28 4.14
CA PHE A 407 -11.68 -15.92 2.89
C PHE A 407 -13.19 -16.15 2.88
N ALA A 408 -13.84 -15.87 1.75
CA ALA A 408 -15.25 -16.19 1.58
C ALA A 408 -15.45 -17.71 1.60
N GLU A 409 -16.41 -18.19 2.39
CA GLU A 409 -16.73 -19.61 2.45
C GLU A 409 -17.63 -20.02 1.28
N PRO A 410 -17.20 -21.00 0.46
CA PRO A 410 -18.06 -21.61 -0.55
C PRO A 410 -19.00 -22.68 0.04
N THR A 411 -18.77 -23.15 1.27
CA THR A 411 -19.48 -24.30 1.88
C THR A 411 -19.97 -23.99 3.29
N SER A 412 -21.01 -24.71 3.72
CA SER A 412 -21.58 -24.61 5.06
C SER A 412 -20.83 -25.41 6.14
N HIS A 413 -19.72 -26.05 5.80
CA HIS A 413 -18.99 -26.94 6.69
C HIS A 413 -17.49 -26.60 6.69
N THR A 414 -16.87 -26.74 7.85
CA THR A 414 -15.42 -26.66 8.03
C THR A 414 -14.91 -28.05 8.42
N TYR A 415 -13.77 -28.44 7.91
CA TYR A 415 -13.10 -29.72 8.20
C TYR A 415 -11.79 -29.44 8.93
N ALA A 416 -11.45 -30.31 9.86
CA ALA A 416 -10.28 -30.20 10.72
C ALA A 416 -9.45 -31.48 10.68
N THR A 417 -8.12 -31.34 10.76
CA THR A 417 -7.20 -32.48 10.97
C THR A 417 -5.97 -31.99 11.72
N PHE A 418 -5.23 -32.95 12.32
CA PHE A 418 -3.95 -32.66 12.96
C PHE A 418 -2.81 -33.20 12.10
N TYR A 419 -1.84 -32.35 11.79
CA TYR A 419 -0.68 -32.67 10.99
C TYR A 419 0.57 -31.99 11.58
N GLU A 420 1.58 -32.77 11.93
CA GLU A 420 2.89 -32.32 12.44
C GLU A 420 2.82 -31.20 13.50
N GLY A 421 2.03 -31.41 14.54
CA GLY A 421 1.91 -30.47 15.66
C GLY A 421 1.00 -29.26 15.36
N ARG A 422 0.28 -29.28 14.25
CA ARG A 422 -0.61 -28.20 13.82
C ARG A 422 -2.04 -28.70 13.65
N LEU A 423 -3.00 -27.87 13.99
CA LEU A 423 -4.41 -28.03 13.63
C LEU A 423 -4.62 -27.36 12.27
N LEU A 424 -5.04 -28.13 11.28
CA LEU A 424 -5.41 -27.65 9.95
C LEU A 424 -6.92 -27.56 9.83
N LEU A 425 -7.43 -26.43 9.35
CA LEU A 425 -8.84 -26.20 9.03
C LEU A 425 -8.98 -25.89 7.54
N ALA A 426 -10.05 -26.39 6.90
CA ALA A 426 -10.36 -26.07 5.50
C ALA A 426 -11.87 -26.13 5.24
N PRO A 427 -12.36 -25.48 4.17
CA PRO A 427 -13.77 -25.55 3.77
C PRO A 427 -14.17 -26.90 3.17
N ASP A 428 -13.21 -27.74 2.76
CA ASP A 428 -13.47 -29.06 2.20
C ASP A 428 -12.33 -30.07 2.49
N GLU A 429 -12.65 -31.36 2.48
CA GLU A 429 -11.70 -32.44 2.73
C GLU A 429 -10.59 -32.54 1.67
N ASN A 430 -10.89 -32.20 0.44
CA ASN A 430 -9.92 -32.27 -0.65
C ASN A 430 -8.81 -31.26 -0.45
N SER A 431 -9.13 -30.06 0.03
CA SER A 431 -8.15 -29.03 0.37
C SER A 431 -7.16 -29.53 1.42
N LEU A 432 -7.64 -30.15 2.53
CA LEU A 432 -6.77 -30.78 3.54
C LEU A 432 -5.91 -31.90 2.95
N SER A 433 -6.53 -32.80 2.18
CA SER A 433 -5.83 -33.94 1.61
C SER A 433 -4.71 -33.52 0.64
N ARG A 434 -4.95 -32.52 -0.17
CA ARG A 434 -3.98 -31.98 -1.13
C ARG A 434 -2.83 -31.26 -0.42
N TYR A 435 -3.18 -30.41 0.55
CA TYR A 435 -2.19 -29.71 1.36
C TYR A 435 -1.21 -30.70 2.01
N ILE A 436 -1.71 -31.69 2.73
CA ILE A 436 -0.91 -32.70 3.41
C ILE A 436 -0.06 -33.52 2.40
N ARG A 437 -0.64 -33.94 1.27
CA ARG A 437 0.09 -34.72 0.26
C ARG A 437 1.25 -33.96 -0.37
N GLN A 438 1.12 -32.66 -0.62
CA GLN A 438 2.21 -31.86 -1.14
C GLN A 438 3.34 -31.75 -0.11
N LEU A 439 3.01 -31.47 1.16
CA LEU A 439 4.00 -31.41 2.23
C LEU A 439 4.71 -32.77 2.44
N ASP A 440 3.98 -33.88 2.46
CA ASP A 440 4.54 -35.22 2.59
C ASP A 440 5.53 -35.60 1.45
N LYS A 441 5.31 -35.04 0.25
CA LYS A 441 6.22 -35.20 -0.89
C LYS A 441 7.41 -34.24 -0.88
N GLY A 442 7.45 -33.28 0.04
CA GLY A 442 8.45 -32.22 0.07
C GLY A 442 8.23 -31.15 -1.02
N GLU A 443 7.05 -31.09 -1.61
CA GLU A 443 6.63 -30.06 -2.59
C GLU A 443 6.24 -28.78 -1.83
N VAL A 444 7.24 -28.06 -1.32
CA VAL A 444 7.06 -26.89 -0.44
C VAL A 444 7.46 -25.58 -1.12
N LEU A 445 6.85 -24.49 -0.69
CA LEU A 445 7.03 -23.15 -1.25
C LEU A 445 8.47 -22.66 -1.13
N ASN A 446 9.19 -23.08 -0.09
CA ASN A 446 10.60 -22.72 0.11
C ASN A 446 11.52 -23.20 -1.04
N GLY A 447 11.10 -24.15 -1.86
CA GLY A 447 11.77 -24.54 -3.10
C GLY A 447 11.73 -23.49 -4.22
N ALA A 448 10.76 -22.58 -4.21
CA ALA A 448 10.58 -21.57 -5.24
C ALA A 448 11.59 -20.40 -5.11
N ILE A 449 12.38 -20.16 -6.16
CA ILE A 449 13.39 -19.08 -6.19
C ILE A 449 12.73 -17.71 -5.96
N ALA A 450 11.59 -17.48 -6.62
CA ALA A 450 10.85 -16.21 -6.50
C ALA A 450 10.45 -15.90 -5.05
N TYR A 451 10.02 -16.92 -4.31
CA TYR A 451 9.69 -16.80 -2.89
C TYR A 451 10.93 -16.44 -2.06
N ARG A 452 12.02 -17.22 -2.17
CA ARG A 452 13.24 -17.00 -1.39
C ARG A 452 13.83 -15.61 -1.62
N THR A 453 13.95 -15.19 -2.88
CA THR A 453 14.50 -13.86 -3.22
C THR A 453 13.62 -12.72 -2.64
N GLY A 454 12.31 -12.93 -2.53
CA GLY A 454 11.42 -11.97 -1.86
C GLY A 454 11.65 -11.92 -0.36
N MET A 455 11.79 -13.11 0.28
CA MET A 455 12.02 -13.23 1.72
C MET A 455 13.36 -12.63 2.18
N ASP A 456 14.40 -12.69 1.34
CA ASP A 456 15.73 -12.11 1.65
C ASP A 456 15.68 -10.59 1.93
N ASN A 457 14.59 -9.93 1.59
CA ASN A 457 14.38 -8.49 1.80
C ASN A 457 13.51 -8.17 3.03
N LEU A 458 13.15 -9.16 3.83
CA LEU A 458 12.25 -9.03 4.97
C LEU A 458 12.94 -9.40 6.27
N SER A 459 12.38 -8.97 7.40
CA SER A 459 12.88 -9.32 8.73
C SER A 459 12.43 -10.73 9.13
N ASP A 460 13.28 -11.48 9.85
CA ASP A 460 12.91 -12.79 10.40
C ASP A 460 11.88 -12.71 11.52
N SER A 461 11.73 -11.56 12.18
CA SER A 461 10.77 -11.33 13.27
C SER A 461 9.74 -10.29 12.86
N TYR A 462 8.46 -10.61 13.03
CA TYR A 462 7.32 -9.76 12.63
C TYR A 462 6.05 -10.17 13.39
N HIS A 463 5.05 -9.27 13.40
CA HIS A 463 3.73 -9.53 13.98
C HIS A 463 2.74 -10.07 12.95
N PHE A 464 2.86 -9.58 11.72
CA PHE A 464 2.05 -10.04 10.58
C PHE A 464 2.89 -10.04 9.30
N MET A 465 2.64 -11.02 8.46
CA MET A 465 3.24 -11.16 7.15
C MET A 465 2.20 -11.62 6.13
N LEU A 466 2.28 -11.10 4.92
CA LEU A 466 1.47 -11.48 3.77
C LEU A 466 2.37 -11.65 2.55
N MET A 467 2.09 -12.68 1.75
CA MET A 467 2.60 -12.83 0.38
C MET A 467 1.41 -13.03 -0.56
N ALA A 468 1.46 -12.39 -1.73
CA ALA A 468 0.47 -12.57 -2.79
C ALA A 468 1.12 -12.55 -4.17
N ASP A 469 1.03 -13.63 -4.91
CA ASP A 469 1.26 -13.63 -6.37
C ASP A 469 0.01 -13.10 -7.06
N PHE A 470 0.06 -11.88 -7.52
CA PHE A 470 -1.11 -11.19 -8.06
C PHE A 470 -1.68 -11.83 -9.33
N ASP A 471 -0.86 -12.47 -10.17
CA ASP A 471 -1.37 -13.14 -11.36
C ASP A 471 -2.33 -14.28 -10.99
N HIS A 472 -1.89 -15.16 -10.10
CA HIS A 472 -2.73 -16.24 -9.59
C HIS A 472 -3.92 -15.72 -8.78
N LEU A 473 -3.71 -14.69 -7.97
CA LEU A 473 -4.73 -14.09 -7.13
C LEU A 473 -5.88 -13.51 -7.96
N PHE A 474 -5.60 -12.72 -8.99
CA PHE A 474 -6.61 -12.08 -9.82
C PHE A 474 -7.39 -13.09 -10.67
N HIS A 475 -6.76 -14.18 -11.10
CA HIS A 475 -7.43 -15.21 -11.87
C HIS A 475 -8.33 -16.12 -11.03
N GLN A 476 -7.93 -16.45 -9.80
CA GLN A 476 -8.55 -17.55 -9.05
C GLN A 476 -9.32 -17.10 -7.81
N ALA A 477 -8.90 -16.07 -7.13
CA ALA A 477 -9.35 -15.81 -5.77
C ALA A 477 -9.72 -14.35 -5.46
N ALA A 478 -9.58 -13.41 -6.37
CA ALA A 478 -9.81 -11.99 -6.11
C ALA A 478 -11.18 -11.68 -5.49
N LYS A 479 -12.20 -12.47 -5.83
CA LYS A 479 -13.55 -12.34 -5.26
C LYS A 479 -13.73 -13.03 -3.89
N GLN A 480 -12.75 -13.83 -3.48
CA GLN A 480 -12.80 -14.61 -2.25
C GLN A 480 -12.01 -13.99 -1.10
N ILE A 481 -11.26 -12.93 -1.39
CA ILE A 481 -10.39 -12.26 -0.41
C ILE A 481 -10.90 -10.85 -0.16
N HIS A 482 -11.40 -10.61 1.06
CA HIS A 482 -12.00 -9.32 1.42
C HIS A 482 -11.01 -8.19 1.71
N PHE A 483 -9.71 -8.48 1.84
CA PHE A 483 -8.69 -7.47 2.17
C PHE A 483 -7.70 -7.16 1.07
N VAL A 484 -7.94 -7.56 -0.16
CA VAL A 484 -7.17 -7.02 -1.28
C VAL A 484 -7.74 -5.64 -1.59
N PRO A 485 -6.97 -4.55 -1.37
CA PRO A 485 -7.45 -3.21 -1.66
C PRO A 485 -7.92 -3.10 -3.12
N ASP A 486 -9.04 -2.47 -3.32
CA ASP A 486 -9.65 -2.25 -4.63
C ASP A 486 -8.67 -1.63 -5.65
N PHE A 487 -7.74 -0.83 -5.16
CA PHE A 487 -6.66 -0.25 -5.98
C PHE A 487 -5.90 -1.31 -6.79
N PHE A 488 -5.52 -2.44 -6.17
CA PHE A 488 -4.82 -3.51 -6.88
C PHE A 488 -5.72 -4.22 -7.90
N LEU A 489 -6.99 -4.44 -7.54
CA LEU A 489 -7.95 -5.10 -8.43
C LEU A 489 -8.23 -4.27 -9.68
N ARG A 490 -8.32 -2.97 -9.54
CA ARG A 490 -8.60 -2.04 -10.66
C ARG A 490 -7.40 -1.80 -11.56
N ASN A 491 -6.19 -1.95 -11.02
CA ASN A 491 -4.95 -1.87 -11.79
C ASN A 491 -4.35 -3.27 -12.02
N SER A 492 -5.19 -4.30 -12.13
CA SER A 492 -4.78 -5.71 -12.24
C SER A 492 -3.87 -5.99 -13.45
N GLU A 493 -4.01 -5.28 -14.56
CA GLU A 493 -3.11 -5.43 -15.72
C GLU A 493 -1.66 -5.08 -15.39
N PHE A 494 -1.45 -4.08 -14.54
CA PHE A 494 -0.11 -3.74 -14.07
C PHE A 494 0.36 -4.71 -12.99
N PHE A 495 -0.44 -4.91 -11.94
CA PHE A 495 0.00 -5.67 -10.76
C PHE A 495 0.11 -7.17 -10.99
N ARG A 496 -0.56 -7.77 -11.99
CA ARG A 496 -0.44 -9.22 -12.29
C ARG A 496 1.01 -9.70 -12.47
N ASN A 497 1.89 -8.82 -12.89
CA ASN A 497 3.30 -9.14 -13.08
C ASN A 497 4.14 -9.03 -11.80
N PHE A 498 3.50 -8.80 -10.67
CA PHE A 498 4.19 -8.65 -9.39
C PHE A 498 3.83 -9.72 -8.38
N ILE A 499 4.76 -9.99 -7.49
CA ILE A 499 4.54 -10.66 -6.22
C ILE A 499 4.65 -9.61 -5.13
N LEU A 500 3.62 -9.50 -4.31
CA LEU A 500 3.58 -8.66 -3.13
C LEU A 500 4.11 -9.43 -1.92
N PHE A 501 4.99 -8.81 -1.17
CA PHE A 501 5.35 -9.20 0.18
C PHE A 501 5.06 -8.02 1.09
N ALA A 502 4.31 -8.22 2.16
CA ALA A 502 4.02 -7.20 3.15
C ALA A 502 4.29 -7.73 4.54
N GLN A 503 5.00 -6.97 5.34
CA GLN A 503 5.36 -7.32 6.70
C GLN A 503 5.10 -6.15 7.63
N PHE A 504 4.54 -6.44 8.80
CA PHE A 504 4.25 -5.45 9.82
C PHE A 504 4.97 -5.84 11.10
N THR A 505 5.81 -4.95 11.61
CA THR A 505 6.46 -5.08 12.90
C THR A 505 5.91 -4.01 13.84
N CYS A 506 5.76 -4.34 15.11
CA CYS A 506 5.29 -3.40 16.13
C CYS A 506 6.40 -3.21 17.16
N ALA A 507 6.71 -1.96 17.47
CA ALA A 507 7.66 -1.59 18.52
C ALA A 507 7.16 -0.33 19.23
N ASP A 508 7.21 -0.31 20.55
CA ASP A 508 6.79 0.84 21.39
C ASP A 508 5.39 1.39 21.03
N GLY A 509 4.47 0.48 20.63
CA GLY A 509 3.11 0.84 20.25
C GLY A 509 2.97 1.43 18.84
N VAL A 510 4.03 1.53 18.07
CA VAL A 510 4.05 1.99 16.68
C VAL A 510 4.16 0.81 15.72
N ILE A 511 3.48 0.87 14.59
CA ILE A 511 3.53 -0.14 13.54
C ILE A 511 4.43 0.33 12.40
N TYR A 512 5.33 -0.54 12.00
CA TYR A 512 6.27 -0.31 10.91
C TYR A 512 5.95 -1.28 9.76
N PRO A 513 5.21 -0.83 8.73
CA PRO A 513 4.99 -1.60 7.52
C PRO A 513 6.26 -1.64 6.66
N ASN A 514 6.56 -2.81 6.13
CA ASN A 514 7.57 -3.03 5.10
C ASN A 514 6.90 -3.79 3.95
N ILE A 515 6.74 -3.13 2.79
CA ILE A 515 6.06 -3.68 1.63
C ILE A 515 7.07 -3.77 0.49
N VAL A 516 7.14 -4.93 -0.14
CA VAL A 516 8.03 -5.21 -1.27
C VAL A 516 7.18 -5.73 -2.43
N LEU A 517 7.19 -5.00 -3.53
CA LEU A 517 6.65 -5.44 -4.80
C LEU A 517 7.80 -5.94 -5.67
N ARG A 518 7.79 -7.23 -6.00
CA ARG A 518 8.77 -7.84 -6.88
C ARG A 518 8.18 -8.07 -8.26
N TYR A 519 8.80 -7.51 -9.29
CA TYR A 519 8.43 -7.76 -10.68
C TYR A 519 8.88 -9.17 -11.11
N LYS A 520 8.00 -9.90 -11.80
CA LYS A 520 8.32 -11.19 -12.42
C LYS A 520 8.93 -10.91 -13.79
N SER A 521 10.26 -10.78 -13.86
CA SER A 521 10.96 -10.80 -15.14
C SER A 521 10.82 -12.21 -15.75
N GLU A 522 10.38 -12.28 -17.00
CA GLU A 522 10.28 -13.52 -17.78
C GLU A 522 11.60 -14.30 -17.85
#